data_86749453720b2826e20bdbf6c1ffcc4e
#
_entry.id   86749453720b2826e20bdbf6c1ffcc4e
#
_cell.length_a   1.000
_cell.length_b   1.000
_cell.length_c   1.000
_cell.angle_alpha   90.00
_cell.angle_beta   90.00
_cell.angle_gamma   90.00
#
_symmetry.space_group_name_H-M   'P 1'
#
loop_
_entity.id
_entity.type
_entity.pdbx_description
1 polymer ?
#
loop_
_entity_poly.entity_id
_entity_poly.type
_entity_poly.pdbx_seq_one_letter_code
_entity_poly.pdbx_strand_id
1 'polypeptide(L)'
;MGTLFVDNIKHQSSQGSGTITVGASGETVAPASGVMTKLGVFENQLLHVQDQKSAAEGGTFNSGDWRTRDLNTILTNEITGASLSSNQITLPSGTYYIDASAPGYRVDRHQLRLFNLTDSSVVFYGSSEFSYNVNLVNNRSLVKGRFTISAQKVFELQHRAETTHATFGFGVCPDSAMGQNGRYAEVQIWRTA
;
A
#
# COMPACT_ATOMS: atom_id res chain seq x y z
N MET A 1 -44.18 10.08 -8.33
CA MET A 1 -42.83 10.48 -7.83
C MET A 1 -42.49 11.76 -8.57
N GLY A 2 -42.29 12.87 -7.86
CA GLY A 2 -41.94 14.15 -8.47
C GLY A 2 -40.41 14.29 -8.53
N THR A 3 -39.91 14.80 -9.65
CA THR A 3 -38.48 15.12 -9.83
C THR A 3 -38.35 16.63 -9.81
N LEU A 4 -37.47 17.15 -8.94
CA LEU A 4 -37.10 18.56 -8.88
C LEU A 4 -35.79 18.76 -9.63
N PHE A 5 -35.81 19.57 -10.68
CA PHE A 5 -34.63 19.99 -11.42
C PHE A 5 -34.23 21.38 -10.93
N VAL A 6 -33.02 21.52 -10.39
CA VAL A 6 -32.45 22.80 -9.95
C VAL A 6 -31.01 22.94 -10.43
N ASP A 7 -30.69 24.08 -11.05
CA ASP A 7 -29.32 24.37 -11.50
C ASP A 7 -28.38 24.73 -10.36
N ASN A 8 -28.92 25.28 -9.27
CA ASN A 8 -28.16 25.70 -8.10
C ASN A 8 -28.98 25.65 -6.83
N ILE A 9 -28.46 25.02 -5.78
CA ILE A 9 -28.92 25.13 -4.42
C ILE A 9 -27.92 25.99 -3.67
N LYS A 10 -28.26 27.22 -3.31
CA LYS A 10 -27.38 28.11 -2.55
C LYS A 10 -27.94 28.32 -1.13
N HIS A 11 -27.06 28.23 -0.15
CA HIS A 11 -27.38 28.69 1.18
C HIS A 11 -27.46 30.24 1.20
N GLN A 12 -28.47 30.79 1.83
CA GLN A 12 -28.62 32.24 1.97
C GLN A 12 -27.62 32.76 3.01
N SER A 13 -26.43 33.16 2.54
CA SER A 13 -25.28 33.51 3.36
C SER A 13 -25.49 34.73 4.28
N SER A 14 -26.56 35.49 4.09
CA SER A 14 -26.90 36.67 4.96
C SER A 14 -27.61 36.33 6.26
N GLN A 15 -27.88 35.05 6.53
CA GLN A 15 -28.70 34.60 7.68
C GLN A 15 -27.92 33.75 8.71
N GLY A 16 -26.59 33.82 8.74
CA GLY A 16 -25.78 33.04 9.69
C GLY A 16 -25.44 31.63 9.24
N SER A 17 -24.87 30.80 10.13
CA SER A 17 -24.47 29.42 9.86
C SER A 17 -25.69 28.51 9.69
N GLY A 18 -26.27 28.47 8.50
CA GLY A 18 -27.39 27.58 8.19
C GLY A 18 -26.92 26.25 7.60
N THR A 19 -27.60 25.18 7.95
CA THR A 19 -27.39 23.86 7.40
C THR A 19 -28.43 23.60 6.30
N ILE A 20 -27.96 23.17 5.10
CA ILE A 20 -28.85 22.59 4.10
C ILE A 20 -28.92 21.09 4.39
N THR A 21 -30.04 20.60 4.88
CA THR A 21 -30.26 19.17 5.08
C THR A 21 -30.88 18.59 3.82
N VAL A 22 -30.23 17.61 3.21
CA VAL A 22 -30.72 16.88 2.05
C VAL A 22 -30.94 15.43 2.47
N GLY A 23 -32.18 14.96 2.29
CA GLY A 23 -32.61 13.63 2.72
C GLY A 23 -33.12 13.58 4.16
N ALA A 24 -33.93 12.57 4.45
CA ALA A 24 -34.39 12.25 5.79
C ALA A 24 -33.59 11.06 6.38
N SER A 25 -33.78 10.76 7.67
CA SER A 25 -33.14 9.58 8.28
C SER A 25 -33.51 8.29 7.54
N GLY A 26 -32.52 7.57 7.04
CA GLY A 26 -32.69 6.34 6.25
C GLY A 26 -32.74 6.55 4.74
N GLU A 27 -32.69 7.80 4.25
CA GLU A 27 -32.56 8.09 2.83
C GLU A 27 -31.09 8.20 2.40
N THR A 28 -30.81 7.81 1.16
CA THR A 28 -29.48 7.89 0.56
C THR A 28 -29.42 9.05 -0.42
N VAL A 29 -28.44 9.95 -0.22
CA VAL A 29 -28.06 10.92 -1.24
C VAL A 29 -27.03 10.28 -2.15
N ALA A 30 -27.41 9.99 -3.40
CA ALA A 30 -26.55 9.41 -4.41
C ALA A 30 -26.04 10.50 -5.36
N PRO A 31 -24.86 11.09 -5.14
CA PRO A 31 -24.29 12.05 -6.07
C PRO A 31 -23.86 11.33 -7.36
N ALA A 32 -23.89 12.05 -8.48
CA ALA A 32 -23.36 11.54 -9.73
C ALA A 32 -21.86 11.22 -9.63
N SER A 33 -21.39 10.28 -10.46
CA SER A 33 -19.98 9.92 -10.52
C SER A 33 -19.08 11.16 -10.67
N GLY A 34 -18.05 11.28 -9.83
CA GLY A 34 -17.13 12.42 -9.78
C GLY A 34 -17.55 13.59 -8.87
N VAL A 35 -18.78 13.63 -8.37
CA VAL A 35 -19.22 14.67 -7.42
C VAL A 35 -18.69 14.40 -6.02
N MET A 36 -18.47 13.15 -5.66
CA MET A 36 -17.97 12.74 -4.33
C MET A 36 -16.61 13.34 -3.98
N THR A 37 -15.72 13.47 -4.96
CA THR A 37 -14.41 14.12 -4.77
C THR A 37 -14.53 15.61 -4.42
N LYS A 38 -15.54 16.29 -4.97
CA LYS A 38 -15.80 17.71 -4.68
C LYS A 38 -16.48 17.92 -3.32
N LEU A 39 -17.23 16.94 -2.82
CA LEU A 39 -17.86 16.96 -1.49
C LEU A 39 -16.90 16.57 -0.37
N GLY A 40 -15.65 16.20 -0.69
CA GLY A 40 -14.68 15.74 0.32
C GLY A 40 -15.00 14.36 0.91
N VAL A 41 -15.94 13.63 0.32
CA VAL A 41 -16.19 12.24 0.69
C VAL A 41 -15.16 11.39 -0.06
N PHE A 42 -14.12 10.99 0.63
CA PHE A 42 -13.10 10.11 0.10
C PHE A 42 -13.62 8.68 0.21
N GLU A 43 -13.90 8.04 -0.90
CA GLU A 43 -13.89 6.58 -0.93
C GLU A 43 -12.43 6.15 -0.77
N ASN A 44 -12.04 5.82 0.45
CA ASN A 44 -10.74 5.24 0.71
C ASN A 44 -10.71 3.83 0.14
N GLN A 45 -10.34 3.70 -1.12
CA GLN A 45 -10.11 2.40 -1.73
C GLN A 45 -8.72 1.91 -1.32
N LEU A 46 -8.68 0.82 -0.57
CA LEU A 46 -7.46 0.23 -0.04
C LEU A 46 -7.12 -1.09 -0.77
N LEU A 47 -5.87 -1.22 -1.19
CA LEU A 47 -5.23 -2.50 -1.44
C LEU A 47 -4.24 -2.77 -0.31
N HIS A 48 -4.44 -3.85 0.46
CA HIS A 48 -3.54 -4.29 1.53
C HIS A 48 -3.06 -5.70 1.23
N VAL A 49 -1.78 -5.86 1.02
CA VAL A 49 -1.13 -7.13 0.70
C VAL A 49 0.08 -7.37 1.60
N GLN A 50 0.35 -8.64 1.88
CA GLN A 50 1.44 -9.06 2.77
C GLN A 50 2.19 -10.28 2.23
N ASP A 51 3.43 -10.45 2.69
CA ASP A 51 4.13 -11.73 2.72
C ASP A 51 3.80 -12.43 4.03
N GLN A 52 3.03 -13.52 3.97
CA GLN A 52 2.71 -14.38 5.11
C GLN A 52 3.27 -15.78 4.88
N LYS A 53 3.94 -16.31 5.89
CA LYS A 53 4.47 -17.67 5.87
C LYS A 53 4.03 -18.41 7.14
N SER A 54 3.46 -19.60 6.97
CA SER A 54 2.98 -20.40 8.09
C SER A 54 4.16 -21.01 8.85
N ALA A 55 4.38 -20.55 10.09
CA ALA A 55 5.41 -21.02 11.00
C ALA A 55 6.81 -21.18 10.33
N ALA A 56 7.14 -20.31 9.40
CA ALA A 56 8.37 -20.36 8.62
C ALA A 56 9.09 -19.01 8.60
N GLU A 57 10.40 -19.05 8.43
CA GLU A 57 11.27 -17.88 8.34
C GLU A 57 11.06 -17.09 7.05
N GLY A 58 11.48 -15.83 7.03
CA GLY A 58 11.31 -14.93 5.90
C GLY A 58 11.99 -15.39 4.62
N GLY A 59 13.06 -16.19 4.74
CA GLY A 59 13.81 -16.71 3.60
C GLY A 59 15.18 -16.05 3.43
N THR A 60 15.95 -16.58 2.48
CA THR A 60 17.29 -16.10 2.16
C THR A 60 17.26 -14.74 1.48
N PHE A 61 18.02 -13.79 2.02
CA PHE A 61 18.26 -12.50 1.38
C PHE A 61 19.67 -12.49 0.76
N ASN A 62 19.75 -12.68 -0.55
CA ASN A 62 21.00 -12.61 -1.29
C ASN A 62 21.38 -11.14 -1.55
N SER A 63 22.58 -10.75 -1.14
CA SER A 63 23.11 -9.40 -1.34
C SER A 63 23.44 -9.09 -2.82
N GLY A 64 23.87 -7.87 -3.06
CA GLY A 64 24.48 -7.42 -4.30
C GLY A 64 23.49 -6.85 -5.32
N ASP A 65 22.24 -7.30 -5.34
CA ASP A 65 21.23 -6.85 -6.31
C ASP A 65 19.88 -6.56 -5.66
N TRP A 66 18.99 -5.89 -6.40
CA TRP A 66 17.61 -5.69 -5.99
C TRP A 66 16.84 -7.01 -6.08
N ARG A 67 16.22 -7.43 -4.99
CA ARG A 67 15.43 -8.65 -4.87
C ARG A 67 13.96 -8.30 -4.70
N THR A 68 13.10 -8.90 -5.50
CA THR A 68 11.64 -8.77 -5.32
C THR A 68 11.25 -9.42 -4.01
N ARG A 69 10.49 -8.68 -3.18
CA ARG A 69 9.91 -9.21 -1.94
C ARG A 69 8.72 -10.10 -2.27
N ASP A 70 8.59 -11.19 -1.54
CA ASP A 70 7.39 -11.99 -1.61
C ASP A 70 6.18 -11.16 -1.14
N LEU A 71 5.08 -11.28 -1.88
CA LEU A 71 3.76 -10.77 -1.54
C LEU A 71 2.78 -11.85 -1.99
N ASN A 72 2.18 -12.57 -1.05
CA ASN A 72 1.39 -13.78 -1.34
C ASN A 72 -0.03 -13.74 -0.77
N THR A 73 -0.35 -12.73 0.06
CA THR A 73 -1.63 -12.65 0.75
C THR A 73 -2.29 -11.30 0.51
N ILE A 74 -3.52 -11.31 0.05
CA ILE A 74 -4.37 -10.13 -0.06
C ILE A 74 -5.27 -10.10 1.17
N LEU A 75 -5.15 -9.05 2.00
CA LEU A 75 -6.03 -8.83 3.15
C LEU A 75 -7.26 -8.02 2.76
N THR A 76 -7.07 -7.02 1.90
CA THR A 76 -8.12 -6.14 1.39
C THR A 76 -7.79 -5.74 -0.03
N ASN A 77 -8.78 -5.73 -0.92
CA ASN A 77 -8.69 -5.14 -2.25
C ASN A 77 -10.01 -4.47 -2.63
N GLU A 78 -10.07 -3.16 -2.42
CA GLU A 78 -11.22 -2.31 -2.75
C GLU A 78 -10.97 -1.51 -4.05
N ILE A 79 -9.75 -1.56 -4.59
CA ILE A 79 -9.38 -0.84 -5.80
C ILE A 79 -9.80 -1.66 -7.03
N THR A 80 -10.90 -1.29 -7.66
CA THR A 80 -11.36 -1.94 -8.89
C THR A 80 -10.27 -1.94 -9.96
N GLY A 81 -9.92 -3.13 -10.47
CA GLY A 81 -8.87 -3.33 -11.45
C GLY A 81 -7.46 -3.50 -10.88
N ALA A 82 -7.29 -3.41 -9.55
CA ALA A 82 -6.03 -3.79 -8.91
C ALA A 82 -5.94 -5.30 -8.67
N SER A 83 -4.74 -5.85 -8.74
CA SER A 83 -4.48 -7.27 -8.48
C SER A 83 -3.09 -7.52 -7.93
N LEU A 84 -2.93 -8.69 -7.30
CA LEU A 84 -1.64 -9.24 -6.88
C LEU A 84 -1.45 -10.59 -7.57
N SER A 85 -0.35 -10.75 -8.29
CA SER A 85 0.04 -12.01 -8.91
C SER A 85 1.57 -12.11 -9.00
N SER A 86 2.15 -13.26 -8.66
CA SER A 86 3.61 -13.49 -8.75
C SER A 86 4.44 -12.40 -8.05
N ASN A 87 4.03 -11.98 -6.84
CA ASN A 87 4.67 -10.91 -6.06
C ASN A 87 4.58 -9.51 -6.70
N GLN A 88 3.78 -9.35 -7.76
CA GLN A 88 3.62 -8.11 -8.52
C GLN A 88 2.24 -7.50 -8.27
N ILE A 89 2.22 -6.20 -8.04
CA ILE A 89 1.02 -5.41 -7.84
C ILE A 89 0.67 -4.70 -9.16
N THR A 90 -0.51 -5.00 -9.70
CA THR A 90 -1.06 -4.26 -10.83
C THR A 90 -2.01 -3.19 -10.31
N LEU A 91 -1.84 -1.94 -10.77
CA LEU A 91 -2.74 -0.83 -10.45
C LEU A 91 -3.29 -0.19 -11.72
N PRO A 92 -4.59 0.14 -11.80
CA PRO A 92 -5.16 0.94 -12.89
C PRO A 92 -4.65 2.39 -12.85
N SER A 93 -5.00 3.20 -13.84
CA SER A 93 -4.71 4.64 -13.81
C SER A 93 -5.33 5.29 -12.56
N GLY A 94 -4.62 6.26 -11.97
CA GLY A 94 -5.07 6.94 -10.75
C GLY A 94 -3.94 7.60 -9.98
N THR A 95 -4.31 8.23 -8.87
CA THR A 95 -3.37 8.77 -7.90
C THR A 95 -3.43 7.93 -6.62
N TYR A 96 -2.26 7.58 -6.11
CA TYR A 96 -2.11 6.64 -5.02
C TYR A 96 -1.19 7.19 -3.93
N TYR A 97 -1.44 6.76 -2.70
CA TYR A 97 -0.49 6.87 -1.61
C TYR A 97 -0.08 5.47 -1.17
N ILE A 98 1.22 5.22 -1.03
CA ILE A 98 1.76 3.95 -0.55
C ILE A 98 2.37 4.11 0.83
N ASP A 99 2.15 3.12 1.69
CA ASP A 99 2.91 2.82 2.90
C ASP A 99 3.31 1.35 2.85
N ALA A 100 4.61 1.10 2.71
CA ALA A 100 5.14 -0.24 2.61
C ALA A 100 6.38 -0.41 3.47
N SER A 101 6.58 -1.62 3.97
CA SER A 101 7.74 -1.96 4.78
C SER A 101 8.14 -3.43 4.61
N ALA A 102 9.43 -3.70 4.78
CA ALA A 102 9.92 -5.06 4.87
C ALA A 102 11.17 -5.15 5.76
N PRO A 103 11.31 -6.24 6.54
CA PRO A 103 12.45 -6.43 7.40
C PRO A 103 13.69 -6.89 6.64
N GLY A 104 14.85 -6.54 7.21
CA GLY A 104 16.14 -7.14 6.94
C GLY A 104 16.77 -7.64 8.24
N TYR A 105 17.17 -8.90 8.28
CA TYR A 105 17.79 -9.50 9.45
C TYR A 105 19.26 -9.84 9.18
N ARG A 106 20.17 -9.19 9.92
CA ARG A 106 21.62 -9.45 9.84
C ARG A 106 22.19 -9.31 8.43
N VAL A 107 21.79 -8.27 7.71
CA VAL A 107 22.14 -8.04 6.30
C VAL A 107 22.92 -6.75 6.07
N ASP A 108 23.41 -6.12 7.16
CA ASP A 108 24.10 -4.84 7.18
C ASP A 108 23.24 -3.72 6.56
N ARG A 109 23.78 -2.91 5.67
CA ARG A 109 23.01 -1.84 5.01
C ARG A 109 21.97 -2.42 4.11
N HIS A 110 20.75 -1.94 4.24
CA HIS A 110 19.67 -2.37 3.35
C HIS A 110 18.66 -1.25 3.10
N GLN A 111 17.96 -1.35 1.98
CA GLN A 111 16.98 -0.35 1.56
C GLN A 111 15.92 -0.98 0.67
N LEU A 112 14.66 -0.59 0.87
CA LEU A 112 13.54 -0.88 -0.02
C LEU A 112 13.46 0.11 -1.18
N ARG A 113 12.74 -0.28 -2.23
CA ARG A 113 12.20 0.62 -3.25
C ARG A 113 10.87 0.12 -3.78
N LEU A 114 10.02 1.04 -4.20
CA LEU A 114 8.90 0.75 -5.09
C LEU A 114 9.42 0.88 -6.53
N PHE A 115 9.34 -0.19 -7.28
CA PHE A 115 9.82 -0.24 -8.67
C PHE A 115 8.64 -0.44 -9.62
N ASN A 116 8.52 0.44 -10.61
CA ASN A 116 7.57 0.31 -11.70
C ASN A 116 8.19 -0.60 -12.77
N LEU A 117 7.71 -1.83 -12.83
CA LEU A 117 8.20 -2.85 -13.74
C LEU A 117 7.85 -2.54 -15.20
N THR A 118 6.66 -1.95 -15.43
CA THR A 118 6.20 -1.57 -16.77
C THR A 118 7.11 -0.54 -17.43
N ASP A 119 7.54 0.47 -16.67
CA ASP A 119 8.36 1.58 -17.18
C ASP A 119 9.84 1.40 -16.83
N SER A 120 10.22 0.30 -16.19
CA SER A 120 11.59 0.01 -15.73
C SER A 120 12.19 1.15 -14.91
N SER A 121 11.42 1.75 -14.01
CA SER A 121 11.81 2.95 -13.26
C SER A 121 11.53 2.84 -11.76
N VAL A 122 12.34 3.54 -10.96
CA VAL A 122 12.11 3.65 -9.52
C VAL A 122 11.07 4.72 -9.26
N VAL A 123 10.01 4.39 -8.50
CA VAL A 123 9.02 5.36 -8.04
C VAL A 123 9.51 6.05 -6.77
N PHE A 124 9.91 5.26 -5.76
CA PHE A 124 10.48 5.74 -4.50
C PHE A 124 11.58 4.82 -4.00
N TYR A 125 12.61 5.40 -3.42
CA TYR A 125 13.48 4.70 -2.49
C TYR A 125 12.93 4.80 -1.08
N GLY A 126 13.08 3.75 -0.31
CA GLY A 126 12.70 3.70 1.10
C GLY A 126 13.78 4.25 2.03
N SER A 127 13.53 4.12 3.33
CA SER A 127 14.54 4.47 4.35
C SER A 127 15.79 3.60 4.23
N SER A 128 16.95 4.24 4.45
CA SER A 128 18.23 3.53 4.58
C SER A 128 18.33 2.97 5.99
N GLU A 129 18.54 1.67 6.09
CA GLU A 129 18.57 0.93 7.35
C GLU A 129 19.87 0.15 7.52
N PHE A 130 20.15 -0.24 8.75
CA PHE A 130 21.30 -1.04 9.09
C PHE A 130 20.97 -2.12 10.10
N SER A 131 21.03 -3.38 9.71
CA SER A 131 20.88 -4.55 10.58
C SER A 131 22.19 -5.33 10.68
N TYR A 132 22.99 -5.01 11.70
CA TYR A 132 24.34 -5.54 11.85
C TYR A 132 24.38 -7.07 11.75
N ASN A 133 25.28 -7.60 10.90
CA ASN A 133 25.30 -9.02 10.53
C ASN A 133 25.75 -9.98 11.65
N VAL A 134 26.37 -9.51 12.71
CA VAL A 134 26.79 -10.33 13.87
C VAL A 134 25.83 -10.26 15.06
N ASN A 135 24.93 -9.26 15.10
CA ASN A 135 23.96 -9.09 16.18
C ASN A 135 22.55 -9.53 15.73
N LEU A 136 21.72 -9.94 16.69
CA LEU A 136 20.35 -10.36 16.44
C LEU A 136 19.44 -9.13 16.17
N VAL A 137 19.70 -8.40 15.09
CA VAL A 137 18.96 -7.18 14.71
C VAL A 137 18.05 -7.47 13.52
N ASN A 138 16.78 -7.18 13.71
CA ASN A 138 15.75 -7.25 12.69
C ASN A 138 15.03 -5.89 12.64
N ASN A 139 15.35 -5.05 11.65
CA ASN A 139 14.70 -3.75 11.43
C ASN A 139 14.05 -3.68 10.06
N ARG A 140 13.21 -2.67 9.85
CA ARG A 140 12.41 -2.55 8.63
C ARG A 140 12.79 -1.28 7.87
N SER A 141 13.03 -1.43 6.58
CA SER A 141 13.03 -0.30 5.66
C SER A 141 11.59 0.05 5.28
N LEU A 142 11.30 1.34 5.10
CA LEU A 142 9.97 1.90 4.86
C LEU A 142 9.95 2.62 3.53
N VAL A 143 8.91 2.40 2.74
CA VAL A 143 8.62 3.17 1.50
C VAL A 143 7.30 3.88 1.67
N LYS A 144 7.31 5.21 1.56
CA LYS A 144 6.09 6.03 1.68
C LYS A 144 6.09 7.13 0.64
N GLY A 145 4.92 7.41 0.07
CA GLY A 145 4.79 8.52 -0.86
C GLY A 145 3.54 8.49 -1.71
N ARG A 146 3.28 9.61 -2.37
CA ARG A 146 2.17 9.78 -3.31
C ARG A 146 2.70 9.76 -4.74
N PHE A 147 2.04 9.01 -5.61
CA PHE A 147 2.38 8.93 -7.04
C PHE A 147 1.12 8.88 -7.90
N THR A 148 1.27 9.25 -9.17
CA THR A 148 0.18 9.24 -10.16
C THR A 148 0.62 8.44 -11.38
N ILE A 149 -0.28 7.62 -11.90
CA ILE A 149 -0.10 6.86 -13.15
C ILE A 149 -1.27 7.15 -14.09
N SER A 150 -0.96 7.38 -15.36
CA SER A 150 -1.95 7.70 -16.40
C SER A 150 -2.54 6.47 -17.10
N ALA A 151 -1.92 5.30 -16.90
CA ALA A 151 -2.36 4.01 -17.44
C ALA A 151 -2.09 2.90 -16.42
N GLN A 152 -2.64 1.72 -16.66
CA GLN A 152 -2.35 0.54 -15.84
C GLN A 152 -0.84 0.25 -15.82
N LYS A 153 -0.29 0.01 -14.63
CA LYS A 153 1.11 -0.30 -14.40
C LYS A 153 1.28 -1.46 -13.43
N VAL A 154 2.43 -2.13 -13.55
CA VAL A 154 2.84 -3.25 -12.69
C VAL A 154 4.01 -2.80 -11.82
N PHE A 155 3.94 -3.11 -10.52
CA PHE A 155 4.92 -2.70 -9.53
C PHE A 155 5.45 -3.89 -8.74
N GLU A 156 6.68 -3.76 -8.28
CA GLU A 156 7.31 -4.65 -7.31
C GLU A 156 7.80 -3.86 -6.10
N LEU A 157 7.67 -4.44 -4.91
CA LEU A 157 8.43 -4.03 -3.74
C LEU A 157 9.77 -4.75 -3.82
N GLN A 158 10.84 -4.01 -4.04
CA GLN A 158 12.19 -4.56 -4.16
C GLN A 158 13.06 -4.14 -2.98
N HIS A 159 13.98 -5.03 -2.58
CA HIS A 159 14.86 -4.84 -1.43
C HIS A 159 16.30 -5.19 -1.83
N ARG A 160 17.25 -4.36 -1.42
CA ARG A 160 18.68 -4.60 -1.60
C ARG A 160 19.39 -4.60 -0.26
N ALA A 161 20.36 -5.50 -0.10
CA ALA A 161 21.18 -5.63 1.10
C ALA A 161 22.66 -5.73 0.76
N GLU A 162 23.50 -5.35 1.71
CA GLU A 162 24.95 -5.40 1.62
C GLU A 162 25.48 -6.81 1.85
N THR A 163 24.94 -7.54 2.83
CA THR A 163 25.37 -8.87 3.23
C THR A 163 24.28 -9.90 3.02
N THR A 164 24.66 -11.07 2.50
CA THR A 164 23.74 -12.22 2.36
C THR A 164 23.49 -12.86 3.71
N HIS A 165 22.23 -13.16 4.01
CA HIS A 165 21.86 -14.01 5.13
C HIS A 165 20.89 -15.10 4.68
N ALA A 166 21.32 -16.37 4.86
CA ALA A 166 20.48 -17.53 4.54
C ALA A 166 19.33 -17.68 5.55
N THR A 167 18.20 -18.20 5.10
CA THR A 167 17.04 -18.58 5.92
C THR A 167 16.29 -17.41 6.57
N PHE A 168 17.01 -16.49 7.25
CA PHE A 168 16.40 -15.43 8.06
C PHE A 168 16.53 -14.03 7.44
N GLY A 169 17.25 -13.88 6.34
CA GLY A 169 17.61 -12.56 5.81
C GLY A 169 16.41 -11.66 5.52
N PHE A 170 15.30 -12.21 5.06
CA PHE A 170 14.04 -11.50 4.85
C PHE A 170 13.16 -11.34 6.09
N GLY A 171 13.68 -11.70 7.27
CA GLY A 171 13.02 -11.56 8.57
C GLY A 171 12.95 -12.87 9.33
N VAL A 172 12.86 -12.76 10.64
CA VAL A 172 12.79 -13.88 11.59
C VAL A 172 11.34 -14.16 11.93
N CYS A 173 10.95 -15.43 11.95
CA CYS A 173 9.66 -15.86 12.48
C CYS A 173 9.58 -15.54 13.98
N PRO A 174 8.48 -14.96 14.48
CA PRO A 174 8.35 -14.63 15.90
C PRO A 174 8.52 -15.85 16.81
N ASP A 175 7.92 -16.93 16.42
CA ASP A 175 8.14 -18.27 17.03
C ASP A 175 7.42 -19.35 16.22
N SER A 176 8.18 -20.26 15.63
CA SER A 176 7.60 -21.45 14.97
C SER A 176 6.85 -22.35 15.96
N ALA A 177 7.21 -22.30 17.25
CA ALA A 177 6.54 -23.07 18.30
C ALA A 177 5.19 -22.47 18.74
N MET A 178 4.94 -21.19 18.51
CA MET A 178 3.66 -20.54 18.78
C MET A 178 2.60 -20.82 17.71
N GLY A 179 2.94 -21.48 16.59
CA GLY A 179 2.02 -21.75 15.49
C GLY A 179 1.51 -20.49 14.80
N GLN A 180 2.19 -19.36 14.95
CA GLN A 180 1.80 -18.07 14.37
C GLN A 180 2.36 -17.94 12.95
N ASN A 181 1.60 -17.30 12.08
CA ASN A 181 2.09 -16.93 10.75
C ASN A 181 3.11 -15.79 10.86
N GLY A 182 4.29 -15.99 10.29
CA GLY A 182 5.27 -14.92 10.08
C GLY A 182 4.72 -13.88 9.08
N ARG A 183 4.86 -12.58 9.40
CA ARG A 183 4.54 -11.45 8.51
C ARG A 183 5.81 -10.70 8.20
N TYR A 184 6.16 -10.62 6.92
CA TYR A 184 7.43 -10.06 6.49
C TYR A 184 7.23 -8.76 5.72
N ALA A 185 7.09 -8.81 4.39
CA ALA A 185 6.75 -7.61 3.65
C ALA A 185 5.27 -7.25 3.83
N GLU A 186 5.00 -5.95 3.84
CA GLU A 186 3.64 -5.41 3.93
C GLU A 186 3.53 -4.20 3.02
N VAL A 187 2.44 -4.11 2.27
CA VAL A 187 2.15 -3.00 1.36
C VAL A 187 0.69 -2.58 1.52
N GLN A 188 0.48 -1.32 1.82
CA GLN A 188 -0.82 -0.67 1.83
C GLN A 188 -0.82 0.44 0.78
N ILE A 189 -1.80 0.42 -0.12
CA ILE A 189 -1.94 1.41 -1.18
C ILE A 189 -3.37 1.95 -1.13
N TRP A 190 -3.49 3.25 -0.94
CA TRP A 190 -4.77 3.96 -1.01
C TRP A 190 -4.88 4.68 -2.34
N ARG A 191 -6.00 4.49 -3.04
CA ARG A 191 -6.35 5.33 -4.19
C ARG A 191 -6.95 6.62 -3.68
N THR A 192 -6.34 7.75 -4.05
CA THR A 192 -6.74 9.10 -3.59
C THR A 192 -7.42 9.94 -4.67
N ALA A 193 -7.34 9.55 -5.93
CA ALA A 193 -8.05 10.14 -7.06
C ALA A 193 -7.97 9.24 -8.31
#